data_b592fbb241669fb615b8911f34af2aa0
#
_entry.id   b592fbb241669fb615b8911f34af2aa0
#
_cell.length_a   1.000
_cell.length_b   1.000
_cell.length_c   1.000
_cell.angle_alpha   90.00
_cell.angle_beta   90.00
_cell.angle_gamma   90.00
#
_symmetry.space_group_name_H-M   'P 1'
#
loop_
_entity.id
_entity.type
_entity.pdbx_description
1 polymer ?
#
loop_
_entity_poly.entity_id
_entity_poly.type
_entity_poly.pdbx_seq_one_letter_code
_entity_poly.pdbx_strand_id
1 'polypeptide(L)'
;MEAAQATALAPAPDFPAHVATPVVLTHKGQPDQAAAVIAWPTGGGSAGIRESRRLDVLAAVFRDRLLDKLRSEAGGELFANAASDWPLGLDKGGKLIALGLLPPDKAEFFFKLAREIAADLVAAPLSQDELDRALTPLKQLIIRRSTGNMFWMQLVEGGSADPARIESVKTLARDIALVRPEDIQALAMKYLRPDRDWTLVVLPEKAN
;
A
#
# COMPACT_ATOMS: atom_id res chain seq x y z
N MET A 1 39.95 -15.27 9.05
CA MET A 1 38.79 -14.39 8.87
C MET A 1 37.63 -15.06 9.58
N GLU A 2 37.33 -14.58 10.74
CA GLU A 2 36.21 -15.05 11.55
C GLU A 2 34.92 -14.59 10.87
N ALA A 3 34.04 -15.53 10.53
CA ALA A 3 32.73 -15.20 9.95
C ALA A 3 31.96 -14.39 10.97
N ALA A 4 31.60 -13.14 10.65
CA ALA A 4 30.75 -12.34 11.49
C ALA A 4 29.46 -13.12 11.76
N GLN A 5 29.22 -13.42 13.05
CA GLN A 5 27.97 -14.03 13.49
C GLN A 5 26.82 -13.11 13.03
N ALA A 6 25.94 -13.64 12.19
CA ALA A 6 24.75 -12.93 11.80
C ALA A 6 23.95 -12.59 13.07
N THR A 7 23.88 -11.32 13.39
CA THR A 7 23.03 -10.84 14.49
C THR A 7 21.60 -11.21 14.14
N ALA A 8 20.93 -11.97 15.00
CA ALA A 8 19.52 -12.29 14.80
C ALA A 8 18.74 -10.98 14.64
N LEU A 9 18.05 -10.83 13.51
CA LEU A 9 17.21 -9.67 13.28
C LEU A 9 16.12 -9.61 14.36
N ALA A 10 15.84 -8.40 14.84
CA ALA A 10 14.71 -8.20 15.74
C ALA A 10 13.42 -8.70 15.07
N PRO A 11 12.51 -9.36 15.83
CA PRO A 11 11.25 -9.78 15.24
C PRO A 11 10.49 -8.60 14.70
N ALA A 12 9.85 -8.78 13.53
CA ALA A 12 8.99 -7.75 12.96
C ALA A 12 7.87 -7.42 13.95
N PRO A 13 7.54 -6.14 14.17
CA PRO A 13 6.42 -5.76 15.01
C PRO A 13 5.11 -6.34 14.46
N ASP A 14 4.22 -6.74 15.35
CA ASP A 14 2.89 -7.16 14.95
C ASP A 14 2.08 -5.96 14.47
N PHE A 15 1.24 -6.18 13.45
CA PHE A 15 0.29 -5.17 13.01
C PHE A 15 -0.74 -4.93 14.13
N PRO A 16 -1.14 -3.67 14.39
CA PRO A 16 -2.13 -3.38 15.43
C PRO A 16 -3.42 -4.17 15.23
N ALA A 17 -4.04 -4.59 16.32
CA ALA A 17 -5.34 -5.25 16.27
C ALA A 17 -6.40 -4.32 15.69
N HIS A 18 -7.38 -4.89 14.98
CA HIS A 18 -8.54 -4.15 14.52
C HIS A 18 -9.27 -3.47 15.69
N VAL A 19 -9.64 -2.22 15.49
CA VAL A 19 -10.44 -1.44 16.45
C VAL A 19 -11.64 -0.83 15.74
N ALA A 20 -12.80 -0.85 16.39
CA ALA A 20 -14.05 -0.36 15.80
C ALA A 20 -14.06 1.17 15.56
N THR A 21 -13.28 1.91 16.35
CA THR A 21 -13.14 3.36 16.25
C THR A 21 -11.72 3.74 15.87
N PRO A 22 -11.50 4.77 15.02
CA PRO A 22 -10.18 5.22 14.67
C PRO A 22 -9.36 5.64 15.89
N VAL A 23 -8.05 5.36 15.86
CA VAL A 23 -7.10 6.00 16.78
C VAL A 23 -7.08 7.50 16.46
N VAL A 24 -7.21 8.34 17.49
CA VAL A 24 -7.27 9.80 17.33
C VAL A 24 -5.97 10.40 17.85
N LEU A 25 -5.29 11.15 16.98
CA LEU A 25 -4.16 12.02 17.32
C LEU A 25 -4.52 13.47 16.99
N THR A 26 -3.73 14.41 17.48
CA THR A 26 -3.94 15.82 17.21
C THR A 26 -2.68 16.48 16.65
N HIS A 27 -2.84 17.60 15.93
CA HIS A 27 -1.77 18.44 15.42
C HIS A 27 -2.06 19.93 15.64
N LYS A 28 -1.00 20.75 15.64
CA LYS A 28 -1.06 22.22 15.79
C LYS A 28 -1.02 22.99 14.45
N GLY A 29 -1.36 22.31 13.35
CA GLY A 29 -1.40 22.91 12.02
C GLY A 29 -2.70 23.66 11.73
N GLN A 30 -3.05 23.75 10.45
CA GLN A 30 -4.25 24.45 9.99
C GLN A 30 -5.52 23.79 10.56
N PRO A 31 -6.50 24.59 11.04
CA PRO A 31 -7.70 24.07 11.72
C PRO A 31 -8.69 23.35 10.78
N ASP A 32 -8.56 23.55 9.49
CA ASP A 32 -9.38 22.97 8.43
C ASP A 32 -8.75 21.71 7.81
N GLN A 33 -7.60 21.26 8.30
CA GLN A 33 -6.88 20.09 7.78
C GLN A 33 -6.89 18.94 8.77
N ALA A 34 -7.18 17.75 8.28
CA ALA A 34 -7.01 16.48 8.96
C ALA A 34 -6.33 15.46 8.05
N ALA A 35 -5.71 14.46 8.66
CA ALA A 35 -5.24 13.27 7.94
C ALA A 35 -6.03 12.05 8.41
N ALA A 36 -6.59 11.30 7.47
CA ALA A 36 -7.25 10.03 7.73
C ALA A 36 -6.45 8.89 7.08
N VAL A 37 -6.19 7.83 7.82
CA VAL A 37 -5.42 6.68 7.38
C VAL A 37 -6.19 5.41 7.67
N ILE A 38 -6.28 4.54 6.67
CA ILE A 38 -6.73 3.15 6.85
C ILE A 38 -5.65 2.22 6.29
N ALA A 39 -5.37 1.14 7.01
CA ALA A 39 -4.34 0.19 6.62
C ALA A 39 -4.76 -1.25 6.90
N TRP A 40 -4.31 -2.15 6.04
CA TRP A 40 -4.48 -3.61 6.18
C TRP A 40 -3.11 -4.27 6.25
N PRO A 41 -2.90 -5.25 7.16
CA PRO A 41 -1.65 -5.99 7.22
C PRO A 41 -1.48 -6.87 5.98
N THR A 42 -0.26 -6.92 5.48
CA THR A 42 0.16 -7.80 4.40
C THR A 42 1.31 -8.71 4.86
N GLY A 43 2.08 -9.25 3.94
CA GLY A 43 3.21 -10.12 4.25
C GLY A 43 4.55 -9.39 4.30
N GLY A 44 5.61 -10.13 4.02
CA GLY A 44 6.99 -9.68 3.92
C GLY A 44 7.90 -10.74 3.34
N GLY A 45 9.18 -10.42 3.24
CA GLY A 45 10.24 -11.33 2.79
C GLY A 45 10.38 -11.46 1.28
N SER A 46 11.58 -11.87 0.86
CA SER A 46 11.92 -12.06 -0.55
C SER A 46 11.15 -13.21 -1.21
N ALA A 47 10.73 -14.22 -0.46
CA ALA A 47 9.90 -15.32 -0.97
C ALA A 47 8.53 -14.84 -1.50
N GLY A 48 7.97 -13.76 -0.91
CA GLY A 48 6.70 -13.16 -1.30
C GLY A 48 6.78 -12.08 -2.36
N ILE A 49 7.91 -11.87 -3.01
CA ILE A 49 8.15 -10.72 -3.90
C ILE A 49 7.15 -10.60 -5.06
N ARG A 50 6.66 -11.71 -5.60
CA ARG A 50 5.63 -11.67 -6.66
C ARG A 50 4.30 -11.18 -6.14
N GLU A 51 3.98 -11.54 -4.91
CA GLU A 51 2.77 -11.06 -4.23
C GLU A 51 2.87 -9.57 -3.93
N SER A 52 4.04 -9.10 -3.45
CA SER A 52 4.33 -7.68 -3.28
C SER A 52 4.04 -6.86 -4.55
N ARG A 53 4.49 -7.32 -5.71
CA ARG A 53 4.28 -6.63 -6.99
C ARG A 53 2.82 -6.55 -7.40
N ARG A 54 2.06 -7.61 -7.14
CA ARG A 54 0.61 -7.60 -7.34
C ARG A 54 -0.10 -6.66 -6.35
N LEU A 55 0.41 -6.55 -5.12
CA LEU A 55 -0.07 -5.59 -4.13
C LEU A 55 0.21 -4.14 -4.56
N ASP A 56 1.32 -3.87 -5.25
CA ASP A 56 1.57 -2.55 -5.82
C ASP A 56 0.52 -2.19 -6.89
N VAL A 57 0.10 -3.17 -7.70
CA VAL A 57 -0.99 -2.99 -8.67
C VAL A 57 -2.33 -2.81 -7.97
N LEU A 58 -2.63 -3.62 -6.96
CA LEU A 58 -3.84 -3.46 -6.13
C LEU A 58 -3.90 -2.07 -5.49
N ALA A 59 -2.79 -1.59 -4.94
CA ALA A 59 -2.71 -0.25 -4.35
C ALA A 59 -2.92 0.86 -5.39
N ALA A 60 -2.40 0.69 -6.62
CA ALA A 60 -2.63 1.65 -7.70
C ALA A 60 -4.12 1.70 -8.11
N VAL A 61 -4.77 0.55 -8.25
CA VAL A 61 -6.23 0.47 -8.52
C VAL A 61 -7.03 1.09 -7.38
N PHE A 62 -6.68 0.76 -6.14
CA PHE A 62 -7.34 1.31 -4.96
C PHE A 62 -7.25 2.84 -4.93
N ARG A 63 -6.05 3.39 -5.18
CA ARG A 63 -5.82 4.83 -5.27
C ARG A 63 -6.68 5.49 -6.35
N ASP A 64 -6.71 4.90 -7.53
CA ASP A 64 -7.45 5.48 -8.66
C ASP A 64 -8.96 5.49 -8.37
N ARG A 65 -9.53 4.40 -7.84
CA ARG A 65 -10.93 4.37 -7.37
C ARG A 65 -11.20 5.40 -6.26
N LEU A 66 -10.27 5.52 -5.31
CA LEU A 66 -10.39 6.47 -4.20
C LEU A 66 -10.43 7.91 -4.70
N LEU A 67 -9.54 8.27 -5.62
CA LEU A 67 -9.50 9.61 -6.22
C LEU A 67 -10.77 9.91 -7.03
N ASP A 68 -11.25 8.95 -7.81
CA ASP A 68 -12.46 9.13 -8.64
C ASP A 68 -13.70 9.32 -7.77
N LYS A 69 -13.90 8.50 -6.74
CA LYS A 69 -15.01 8.63 -5.81
C LYS A 69 -14.93 9.90 -4.96
N LEU A 70 -13.75 10.29 -4.50
CA LEU A 70 -13.57 11.54 -3.75
C LEU A 70 -13.93 12.76 -4.61
N ARG A 71 -13.51 12.78 -5.89
CA ARG A 71 -13.88 13.88 -6.81
C ARG A 71 -15.38 13.96 -7.06
N SER A 72 -16.03 12.82 -7.25
CA SER A 72 -17.46 12.78 -7.58
C SER A 72 -18.37 13.08 -6.40
N GLU A 73 -18.01 12.67 -5.17
CA GLU A 73 -18.90 12.67 -4.02
C GLU A 73 -18.57 13.75 -2.96
N ALA A 74 -17.29 14.12 -2.81
CA ALA A 74 -16.88 15.04 -1.75
C ALA A 74 -16.72 16.51 -2.17
N GLY A 75 -16.50 16.78 -3.45
CA GLY A 75 -16.22 18.10 -3.99
C GLY A 75 -14.94 18.74 -3.38
N GLY A 76 -14.25 19.58 -4.14
CA GLY A 76 -13.05 20.27 -3.66
C GLY A 76 -11.73 19.52 -3.92
N GLU A 77 -10.62 20.20 -3.60
CA GLU A 77 -9.26 19.65 -3.75
C GLU A 77 -8.91 18.78 -2.55
N LEU A 78 -9.26 17.49 -2.62
CA LEU A 78 -8.86 16.51 -1.63
C LEU A 78 -7.65 15.74 -2.14
N PHE A 79 -6.64 15.60 -1.29
CA PHE A 79 -5.51 14.71 -1.58
C PHE A 79 -5.80 13.32 -1.04
N ALA A 80 -5.63 12.31 -1.87
CA ALA A 80 -5.64 10.91 -1.44
C ALA A 80 -4.56 10.11 -2.15
N ASN A 81 -4.06 9.12 -1.46
CA ASN A 81 -3.08 8.18 -1.99
C ASN A 81 -3.32 6.78 -1.41
N ALA A 82 -2.91 5.75 -2.14
CA ALA A 82 -2.79 4.41 -1.61
C ALA A 82 -1.47 3.78 -2.07
N ALA A 83 -0.84 3.01 -1.19
CA ALA A 83 0.44 2.38 -1.44
C ALA A 83 0.53 1.02 -0.74
N SER A 84 1.37 0.14 -1.25
CA SER A 84 1.78 -1.09 -0.60
C SER A 84 3.20 -0.93 -0.06
N ASP A 85 3.42 -1.47 1.14
CA ASP A 85 4.73 -1.60 1.75
C ASP A 85 4.98 -3.09 2.04
N TRP A 86 6.11 -3.59 1.56
CA TRP A 86 6.50 -4.99 1.70
C TRP A 86 7.96 -5.10 2.12
N PRO A 87 8.26 -5.30 3.41
CA PRO A 87 9.63 -5.36 3.91
C PRO A 87 10.33 -6.63 3.43
N LEU A 88 11.35 -6.49 2.60
CA LEU A 88 12.11 -7.65 2.08
C LEU A 88 13.00 -8.32 3.14
N GLY A 89 13.44 -7.57 4.15
CA GLY A 89 14.28 -8.09 5.23
C GLY A 89 13.51 -8.74 6.39
N LEU A 90 12.18 -8.72 6.35
CA LEU A 90 11.30 -9.26 7.39
C LEU A 90 10.27 -10.18 6.71
N ASP A 91 9.89 -11.27 7.37
CA ASP A 91 8.89 -12.22 6.88
C ASP A 91 7.44 -11.72 6.99
N LYS A 92 7.23 -10.67 7.77
CA LYS A 92 5.93 -10.00 8.01
C LYS A 92 6.14 -8.49 8.23
N GLY A 93 5.07 -7.75 8.46
CA GLY A 93 5.10 -6.32 8.78
C GLY A 93 4.78 -5.42 7.60
N GLY A 94 4.46 -6.00 6.44
CA GLY A 94 3.94 -5.26 5.32
C GLY A 94 2.52 -4.77 5.55
N LYS A 95 2.11 -3.78 4.76
CA LYS A 95 0.78 -3.19 4.80
C LYS A 95 0.36 -2.63 3.45
N LEU A 96 -0.94 -2.65 3.18
CA LEU A 96 -1.57 -1.77 2.21
C LEU A 96 -2.18 -0.62 3.00
N ILE A 97 -1.87 0.61 2.60
CA ILE A 97 -2.30 1.82 3.30
C ILE A 97 -2.99 2.77 2.32
N ALA A 98 -4.11 3.36 2.75
CA ALA A 98 -4.73 4.50 2.09
C ALA A 98 -4.73 5.70 3.03
N LEU A 99 -4.35 6.86 2.50
CA LEU A 99 -4.24 8.14 3.20
C LEU A 99 -5.07 9.19 2.48
N GLY A 100 -5.84 9.97 3.24
CA GLY A 100 -6.50 11.18 2.79
C GLY A 100 -6.06 12.40 3.60
N LEU A 101 -5.76 13.53 2.92
CA LEU A 101 -5.69 14.85 3.54
C LEU A 101 -6.97 15.59 3.18
N LEU A 102 -7.75 15.98 4.19
CA LEU A 102 -9.13 16.39 4.00
C LEU A 102 -9.62 17.24 5.19
N PRO A 103 -10.73 17.96 5.07
CA PRO A 103 -11.36 18.62 6.20
C PRO A 103 -11.75 17.62 7.32
N PRO A 104 -11.66 18.02 8.61
CA PRO A 104 -11.93 17.14 9.75
C PRO A 104 -13.29 16.43 9.71
N ASP A 105 -14.32 17.10 9.21
CA ASP A 105 -15.69 16.57 9.06
C ASP A 105 -15.82 15.50 7.97
N LYS A 106 -14.80 15.32 7.11
CA LYS A 106 -14.78 14.34 6.03
C LYS A 106 -14.04 13.04 6.38
N ALA A 107 -13.47 12.92 7.60
CA ALA A 107 -12.70 11.74 7.99
C ALA A 107 -13.54 10.46 7.99
N GLU A 108 -14.74 10.49 8.56
CA GLU A 108 -15.66 9.34 8.55
C GLU A 108 -16.09 8.94 7.14
N PHE A 109 -16.36 9.94 6.30
CA PHE A 109 -16.65 9.69 4.89
C PHE A 109 -15.51 8.99 4.17
N PHE A 110 -14.26 9.39 4.41
CA PHE A 110 -13.08 8.74 3.84
C PHE A 110 -12.98 7.27 4.25
N PHE A 111 -13.17 6.94 5.53
CA PHE A 111 -13.11 5.55 6.00
C PHE A 111 -14.22 4.70 5.40
N LYS A 112 -15.44 5.23 5.34
CA LYS A 112 -16.57 4.55 4.69
C LYS A 112 -16.24 4.24 3.22
N LEU A 113 -15.77 5.24 2.47
CA LEU A 113 -15.42 5.12 1.08
C LEU A 113 -14.30 4.09 0.85
N ALA A 114 -13.24 4.12 1.67
CA ALA A 114 -12.14 3.17 1.57
C ALA A 114 -12.60 1.72 1.83
N ARG A 115 -13.51 1.49 2.78
CA ARG A 115 -14.11 0.17 3.04
C ARG A 115 -15.03 -0.29 1.91
N GLU A 116 -15.79 0.60 1.31
CA GLU A 116 -16.62 0.29 0.13
C GLU A 116 -15.74 -0.13 -1.05
N ILE A 117 -14.65 0.59 -1.33
CA ILE A 117 -13.69 0.22 -2.39
C ILE A 117 -13.07 -1.16 -2.09
N ALA A 118 -12.70 -1.43 -0.84
CA ALA A 118 -12.17 -2.73 -0.44
C ALA A 118 -13.20 -3.85 -0.68
N ALA A 119 -14.45 -3.63 -0.30
CA ALA A 119 -15.55 -4.58 -0.50
C ALA A 119 -15.82 -4.84 -2.00
N ASP A 120 -15.84 -3.79 -2.83
CA ASP A 120 -16.02 -3.90 -4.28
C ASP A 120 -14.89 -4.74 -4.93
N LEU A 121 -13.63 -4.52 -4.50
CA LEU A 121 -12.47 -5.26 -5.00
C LEU A 121 -12.47 -6.74 -4.58
N VAL A 122 -13.08 -7.05 -3.45
CA VAL A 122 -13.31 -8.43 -2.99
C VAL A 122 -14.44 -9.09 -3.76
N ALA A 123 -15.51 -8.36 -4.04
CA ALA A 123 -16.75 -8.91 -4.61
C ALA A 123 -16.61 -9.35 -6.08
N ALA A 124 -15.80 -8.65 -6.88
CA ALA A 124 -15.65 -8.93 -8.30
C ALA A 124 -14.24 -8.65 -8.83
N PRO A 125 -13.76 -9.37 -9.85
CA PRO A 125 -12.51 -9.03 -10.52
C PRO A 125 -12.64 -7.69 -11.25
N LEU A 126 -11.50 -7.03 -11.48
CA LEU A 126 -11.40 -5.81 -12.28
C LEU A 126 -11.81 -6.08 -13.74
N SER A 127 -12.25 -5.05 -14.45
CA SER A 127 -12.22 -5.08 -15.91
C SER A 127 -10.77 -5.02 -16.41
N GLN A 128 -10.52 -5.56 -17.61
CA GLN A 128 -9.20 -5.50 -18.23
C GLN A 128 -8.75 -4.05 -18.45
N ASP A 129 -9.68 -3.17 -18.85
CA ASP A 129 -9.41 -1.74 -19.05
C ASP A 129 -8.96 -1.03 -17.76
N GLU A 130 -9.59 -1.34 -16.63
CA GLU A 130 -9.19 -0.79 -15.33
C GLU A 130 -7.80 -1.28 -14.91
N LEU A 131 -7.52 -2.57 -15.11
CA LEU A 131 -6.20 -3.13 -14.84
C LEU A 131 -5.14 -2.48 -15.73
N ASP A 132 -5.39 -2.30 -17.02
CA ASP A 132 -4.44 -1.70 -17.96
C ASP A 132 -4.15 -0.24 -17.62
N ARG A 133 -5.14 0.52 -17.15
CA ARG A 133 -4.94 1.89 -16.63
C ARG A 133 -4.01 1.93 -15.43
N ALA A 134 -4.14 1.00 -14.49
CA ALA A 134 -3.25 0.91 -13.34
C ALA A 134 -1.84 0.42 -13.72
N LEU A 135 -1.72 -0.55 -14.62
CA LEU A 135 -0.45 -1.13 -15.03
C LEU A 135 0.41 -0.18 -15.89
N THR A 136 -0.20 0.62 -16.74
CA THR A 136 0.53 1.48 -17.69
C THR A 136 1.48 2.46 -17.01
N PRO A 137 1.08 3.24 -15.99
CA PRO A 137 1.99 4.12 -15.26
C PRO A 137 3.10 3.37 -14.51
N LEU A 138 2.79 2.20 -13.93
CA LEU A 138 3.77 1.37 -13.23
C LEU A 138 4.85 0.85 -14.19
N LYS A 139 4.47 0.32 -15.35
CA LYS A 139 5.42 -0.11 -16.39
C LYS A 139 6.31 1.03 -16.86
N GLN A 140 5.73 2.20 -17.13
CA GLN A 140 6.49 3.39 -17.52
C GLN A 140 7.44 3.88 -16.43
N LEU A 141 7.03 3.80 -15.16
CA LEU A 141 7.87 4.16 -14.02
C LEU A 141 9.08 3.24 -13.92
N ILE A 142 8.89 1.91 -14.06
CA ILE A 142 9.98 0.93 -14.07
C ILE A 142 10.96 1.23 -15.20
N ILE A 143 10.46 1.45 -16.43
CA ILE A 143 11.29 1.77 -17.60
C ILE A 143 12.13 3.02 -17.34
N ARG A 144 11.50 4.11 -16.88
CA ARG A 144 12.23 5.37 -16.61
C ARG A 144 13.26 5.23 -15.50
N ARG A 145 12.92 4.53 -14.40
CA ARG A 145 13.85 4.36 -13.28
C ARG A 145 14.99 3.40 -13.59
N SER A 146 14.75 2.38 -14.41
CA SER A 146 15.77 1.38 -14.79
C SER A 146 16.93 1.94 -15.64
N THR A 147 16.82 3.16 -16.14
CA THR A 147 17.93 3.85 -16.81
C THR A 147 18.96 4.44 -15.84
N GLY A 148 18.62 4.55 -14.55
CA GLY A 148 19.47 5.18 -13.53
C GLY A 148 20.13 4.16 -12.59
N ASN A 149 21.42 4.39 -12.25
CA ASN A 149 22.19 3.51 -11.36
C ASN A 149 21.57 3.39 -9.96
N MET A 150 20.96 4.45 -9.43
CA MET A 150 20.34 4.44 -8.12
C MET A 150 19.22 3.39 -8.02
N PHE A 151 18.42 3.23 -9.06
CA PHE A 151 17.39 2.20 -9.12
C PHE A 151 17.97 0.79 -8.94
N TRP A 152 19.04 0.49 -9.68
CA TRP A 152 19.70 -0.81 -9.61
C TRP A 152 20.38 -1.04 -8.26
N MET A 153 21.04 -0.01 -7.72
CA MET A 153 21.67 -0.09 -6.39
C MET A 153 20.64 -0.43 -5.30
N GLN A 154 19.48 0.23 -5.29
CA GLN A 154 18.42 -0.04 -4.33
C GLN A 154 17.81 -1.45 -4.49
N LEU A 155 17.65 -1.93 -5.72
CA LEU A 155 17.08 -3.25 -5.96
C LEU A 155 18.01 -4.39 -5.55
N VAL A 156 19.33 -4.22 -5.73
CA VAL A 156 20.33 -5.26 -5.38
C VAL A 156 20.87 -5.12 -3.96
N GLU A 157 20.50 -4.06 -3.26
CA GLU A 157 20.90 -3.85 -1.86
C GLU A 157 20.51 -5.06 -1.00
N GLY A 158 21.46 -5.59 -0.22
CA GLY A 158 21.27 -6.81 0.57
C GLY A 158 21.31 -8.11 -0.23
N GLY A 159 21.53 -8.08 -1.54
CA GLY A 159 21.59 -9.28 -2.40
C GLY A 159 22.76 -10.22 -2.08
N SER A 160 23.83 -9.71 -1.45
CA SER A 160 24.92 -10.57 -0.96
C SER A 160 24.51 -11.42 0.26
N ALA A 161 23.58 -10.92 1.08
CA ALA A 161 23.04 -11.65 2.23
C ALA A 161 21.82 -12.52 1.83
N ASP A 162 21.06 -12.10 0.83
CA ASP A 162 19.88 -12.81 0.32
C ASP A 162 19.92 -12.86 -1.23
N PRO A 163 20.47 -13.92 -1.83
CA PRO A 163 20.53 -14.08 -3.30
C PRO A 163 19.14 -14.09 -3.98
N ALA A 164 18.06 -14.44 -3.28
CA ALA A 164 16.72 -14.39 -3.82
C ALA A 164 16.29 -12.97 -4.23
N ARG A 165 16.85 -11.93 -3.61
CA ARG A 165 16.66 -10.53 -4.00
C ARG A 165 17.16 -10.27 -5.42
N ILE A 166 18.34 -10.78 -5.76
CA ILE A 166 18.90 -10.62 -7.12
C ILE A 166 18.01 -11.31 -8.15
N GLU A 167 17.58 -12.53 -7.87
CA GLU A 167 16.66 -13.24 -8.79
C GLU A 167 15.32 -12.52 -8.93
N SER A 168 14.83 -11.91 -7.85
CA SER A 168 13.60 -11.14 -7.91
C SER A 168 13.69 -9.95 -8.86
N VAL A 169 14.83 -9.26 -8.89
CA VAL A 169 15.05 -8.11 -9.80
C VAL A 169 14.90 -8.52 -11.25
N LYS A 170 15.43 -9.68 -11.66
CA LYS A 170 15.36 -10.20 -13.02
C LYS A 170 13.93 -10.43 -13.51
N THR A 171 13.01 -10.70 -12.61
CA THR A 171 11.61 -11.02 -12.94
C THR A 171 10.66 -9.83 -12.82
N LEU A 172 11.12 -8.66 -12.35
CA LEU A 172 10.28 -7.50 -12.03
C LEU A 172 9.33 -7.10 -13.17
N ALA A 173 9.85 -6.82 -14.33
CA ALA A 173 9.05 -6.35 -15.47
C ALA A 173 8.05 -7.43 -15.93
N ARG A 174 8.50 -8.70 -15.97
CA ARG A 174 7.64 -9.83 -16.34
C ARG A 174 6.51 -10.05 -15.34
N ASP A 175 6.81 -10.02 -14.04
CA ASP A 175 5.82 -10.29 -13.01
C ASP A 175 4.72 -9.21 -13.00
N ILE A 176 5.07 -7.95 -13.25
CA ILE A 176 4.09 -6.86 -13.42
C ILE A 176 3.28 -7.03 -14.72
N ALA A 177 3.94 -7.47 -15.83
CA ALA A 177 3.26 -7.65 -17.10
C ALA A 177 2.25 -8.81 -17.11
N LEU A 178 2.43 -9.79 -16.24
CA LEU A 178 1.60 -11.01 -16.15
C LEU A 178 0.46 -10.92 -15.14
N VAL A 179 0.28 -9.78 -14.45
CA VAL A 179 -0.83 -9.59 -13.52
C VAL A 179 -2.17 -9.63 -14.24
N ARG A 180 -3.12 -10.36 -13.68
CA ARG A 180 -4.48 -10.53 -14.19
C ARG A 180 -5.52 -9.96 -13.22
N PRO A 181 -6.73 -9.64 -13.69
CA PRO A 181 -7.83 -9.18 -12.82
C PRO A 181 -8.10 -10.11 -11.62
N GLU A 182 -8.07 -11.43 -11.86
CA GLU A 182 -8.32 -12.44 -10.83
C GLU A 182 -7.22 -12.47 -9.77
N ASP A 183 -5.98 -12.17 -10.13
CA ASP A 183 -4.85 -12.05 -9.18
C ASP A 183 -5.11 -10.91 -8.19
N ILE A 184 -5.65 -9.79 -8.67
CA ILE A 184 -5.96 -8.62 -7.85
C ILE A 184 -7.13 -8.91 -6.92
N GLN A 185 -8.20 -9.54 -7.43
CA GLN A 185 -9.32 -9.97 -6.59
C GLN A 185 -8.86 -10.96 -5.50
N ALA A 186 -8.04 -11.95 -5.84
CA ALA A 186 -7.54 -12.92 -4.88
C ALA A 186 -6.73 -12.25 -3.74
N LEU A 187 -5.94 -11.20 -4.06
CA LEU A 187 -5.24 -10.42 -3.04
C LEU A 187 -6.18 -9.55 -2.22
N ALA A 188 -7.20 -8.95 -2.84
CA ALA A 188 -8.22 -8.20 -2.11
C ALA A 188 -8.93 -9.11 -1.10
N MET A 189 -9.37 -10.31 -1.51
CA MET A 189 -9.98 -11.31 -0.61
C MET A 189 -9.05 -11.74 0.52
N LYS A 190 -7.74 -11.85 0.26
CA LYS A 190 -6.74 -12.25 1.25
C LYS A 190 -6.49 -11.16 2.29
N TYR A 191 -6.37 -9.91 1.86
CA TYR A 191 -5.83 -8.82 2.68
C TYR A 191 -6.85 -7.75 3.08
N LEU A 192 -7.78 -7.36 2.20
CA LEU A 192 -8.73 -6.26 2.46
C LEU A 192 -9.93 -6.73 3.29
N ARG A 193 -9.66 -7.37 4.40
CA ARG A 193 -10.68 -7.93 5.27
C ARG A 193 -11.22 -6.87 6.24
N PRO A 194 -12.54 -6.77 6.43
CA PRO A 194 -13.15 -5.76 7.28
C PRO A 194 -12.85 -5.93 8.78
N ASP A 195 -12.44 -7.15 9.19
CA ASP A 195 -12.05 -7.48 10.56
C ASP A 195 -10.55 -7.29 10.84
N ARG A 196 -9.79 -6.76 9.87
CA ARG A 196 -8.33 -6.59 9.97
C ARG A 196 -7.84 -5.21 9.59
N ASP A 197 -8.73 -4.30 9.23
CA ASP A 197 -8.35 -2.91 8.99
C ASP A 197 -7.98 -2.20 10.30
N TRP A 198 -7.08 -1.27 10.22
CA TRP A 198 -6.72 -0.36 11.30
C TRP A 198 -6.85 1.07 10.80
N THR A 199 -7.44 1.94 11.62
CA THR A 199 -7.73 3.31 11.23
C THR A 199 -7.15 4.31 12.20
N LEU A 200 -6.64 5.43 11.65
CA LEU A 200 -6.08 6.56 12.38
C LEU A 200 -6.63 7.86 11.79
N VAL A 201 -6.99 8.78 12.64
CA VAL A 201 -7.28 10.16 12.25
C VAL A 201 -6.42 11.14 13.06
N VAL A 202 -5.84 12.11 12.36
CA VAL A 202 -5.08 13.21 12.98
C VAL A 202 -5.88 14.48 12.78
N LEU A 203 -6.40 15.03 13.87
CA LEU A 203 -7.29 16.19 13.87
C LEU A 203 -6.56 17.45 14.35
N PRO A 204 -6.97 18.66 13.95
CA PRO A 204 -6.44 19.89 14.55
C PRO A 204 -6.78 19.95 16.05
N GLU A 205 -5.84 20.44 16.86
CA GLU A 205 -6.15 20.77 18.26
C GLU A 205 -7.25 21.83 18.27
N LYS A 206 -8.23 21.65 19.17
CA LYS A 206 -9.23 22.71 19.38
C LYS A 206 -8.53 23.95 19.92
N ALA A 207 -8.69 25.08 19.25
CA ALA A 207 -8.26 26.35 19.82
C ALA A 207 -8.98 26.57 21.17
N ASN A 208 -8.19 26.73 22.24
CA ASN A 208 -8.73 27.12 23.55
C ASN A 208 -9.21 28.56 23.51
#